data_77a1f0692618421d87f9879ba16c5f76
#
_entry.id   77a1f0692618421d87f9879ba16c5f76
#
_cell.length_a   1.000
_cell.length_b   1.000
_cell.length_c   1.000
_cell.angle_alpha   90.00
_cell.angle_beta   90.00
_cell.angle_gamma   90.00
#
_symmetry.space_group_name_H-M   'P 1'
#
loop_
_entity.id
_entity.type
_entity.pdbx_description
1 polymer ?
#
loop_
_entity_poly.entity_id
_entity_poly.type
_entity_poly.pdbx_seq_one_letter_code
_entity_poly.pdbx_strand_id
1 'polypeptide(L)'
;MRASALPSPSNGVWHLGPIPIRAYGLIIACAILISVYWSARRYQKRGGDPDLFYDVALWAVPAGIVGARVYHVITSPDAYFGQGGKPLMAFAIWNGGLGIWGAVAGGALAAWLVVRHRGQRLGPIADSLAVPLLAAQALGRWGNWFNQELFGAPTTLPWGLRIDNAHLPSGYASGTLFHPTFLYECLWNLTGVAVLLLIDRQIKVKSGQLFASYIMVYTLGRVWIEMLRIDDAHHFLGLRINVWTSIVVFSLGLMTFIIAGRRSASTRVDPAELTVTSHKADNQDEDSAPQKTDGDQGDSPISPESHPVEETEAR
;
A
#
# COMPACT_ATOMS: atom_id res chain seq x y z
N MET A 1 -19.00 35.39 19.85
CA MET A 1 -19.02 34.47 18.69
C MET A 1 -18.73 33.07 19.19
N ARG A 2 -19.68 32.16 19.06
CA ARG A 2 -19.42 30.74 19.38
C ARG A 2 -18.42 30.24 18.33
N ALA A 3 -17.25 29.80 18.78
CA ALA A 3 -16.27 29.15 17.92
C ALA A 3 -16.99 28.06 17.12
N SER A 4 -16.84 28.06 15.79
CA SER A 4 -17.41 27.06 14.91
C SER A 4 -16.57 25.77 15.04
N ALA A 5 -16.81 25.02 16.13
CA ALA A 5 -16.17 23.73 16.34
C ALA A 5 -16.43 22.80 15.16
N LEU A 6 -15.43 22.04 14.74
CA LEU A 6 -15.60 20.98 13.76
C LEU A 6 -16.49 19.90 14.35
N PRO A 7 -17.65 19.58 13.77
CA PRO A 7 -18.46 18.48 14.23
C PRO A 7 -17.84 17.14 13.85
N SER A 8 -18.00 16.12 14.68
CA SER A 8 -17.78 14.75 14.27
C SER A 8 -19.03 14.16 13.62
N PRO A 9 -18.91 13.22 12.67
CA PRO A 9 -20.07 12.53 12.11
C PRO A 9 -20.78 11.71 13.19
N SER A 10 -22.10 11.80 13.26
CA SER A 10 -22.90 11.01 14.20
C SER A 10 -22.97 9.52 13.86
N ASN A 11 -22.72 9.16 12.60
CA ASN A 11 -22.75 7.80 12.09
C ASN A 11 -21.54 7.52 11.18
N GLY A 12 -20.79 6.47 11.54
CA GLY A 12 -19.71 5.92 10.70
C GLY A 12 -20.03 4.55 10.11
N VAL A 13 -21.25 4.02 10.38
CA VAL A 13 -21.68 2.68 9.92
C VAL A 13 -23.10 2.75 9.36
N TRP A 14 -23.26 2.30 8.13
CA TRP A 14 -24.56 2.14 7.46
C TRP A 14 -24.86 0.66 7.28
N HIS A 15 -26.13 0.29 7.26
CA HIS A 15 -26.53 -1.09 7.05
C HIS A 15 -27.25 -1.26 5.70
N LEU A 16 -26.71 -2.16 4.88
CA LEU A 16 -27.38 -2.64 3.67
C LEU A 16 -27.93 -4.04 3.96
N GLY A 17 -29.16 -4.10 4.49
CA GLY A 17 -29.68 -5.33 5.07
C GLY A 17 -28.84 -5.80 6.27
N PRO A 18 -28.36 -7.06 6.27
CA PRO A 18 -27.52 -7.57 7.37
C PRO A 18 -26.04 -7.13 7.29
N ILE A 19 -25.62 -6.45 6.20
CA ILE A 19 -24.21 -6.11 5.96
C ILE A 19 -23.93 -4.72 6.49
N PRO A 20 -23.02 -4.57 7.50
CA PRO A 20 -22.57 -3.27 7.96
C PRO A 20 -21.53 -2.68 7.01
N ILE A 21 -21.83 -1.53 6.42
CA ILE A 21 -20.89 -0.74 5.61
C ILE A 21 -20.28 0.33 6.47
N ARG A 22 -18.99 0.23 6.72
CA ARG A 22 -18.24 1.18 7.56
C ARG A 22 -17.56 2.23 6.69
N ALA A 23 -17.75 3.51 7.01
CA ALA A 23 -17.08 4.63 6.34
C ALA A 23 -15.56 4.44 6.27
N TYR A 24 -14.95 4.03 7.37
CA TYR A 24 -13.52 3.76 7.44
C TYR A 24 -13.07 2.73 6.38
N GLY A 25 -13.79 1.61 6.26
CA GLY A 25 -13.49 0.56 5.28
C GLY A 25 -13.60 1.06 3.84
N LEU A 26 -14.66 1.84 3.52
CA LEU A 26 -14.85 2.43 2.19
C LEU A 26 -13.72 3.43 1.86
N ILE A 27 -13.36 4.28 2.80
CA ILE A 27 -12.28 5.27 2.62
C ILE A 27 -10.95 4.56 2.35
N ILE A 28 -10.63 3.52 3.10
CA ILE A 28 -9.40 2.73 2.88
C ILE A 28 -9.43 2.02 1.52
N ALA A 29 -10.57 1.43 1.14
CA ALA A 29 -10.70 0.80 -0.18
C ALA A 29 -10.49 1.82 -1.32
N CYS A 30 -11.13 2.99 -1.25
CA CYS A 30 -10.92 4.08 -2.19
C CYS A 30 -9.46 4.55 -2.21
N ALA A 31 -8.83 4.69 -1.05
CA ALA A 31 -7.44 5.10 -0.93
C ALA A 31 -6.49 4.10 -1.60
N ILE A 32 -6.73 2.80 -1.43
CA ILE A 32 -5.97 1.73 -2.10
C ILE A 32 -6.15 1.83 -3.62
N LEU A 33 -7.38 1.89 -4.12
CA LEU A 33 -7.67 1.96 -5.56
C LEU A 33 -7.02 3.18 -6.21
N ILE A 34 -7.15 4.36 -5.58
CA ILE A 34 -6.50 5.60 -6.05
C ILE A 34 -4.98 5.45 -6.06
N SER A 35 -4.41 4.87 -4.99
CA SER A 35 -2.97 4.67 -4.88
C SER A 35 -2.45 3.73 -5.97
N VAL A 36 -3.10 2.60 -6.19
CA VAL A 36 -2.73 1.62 -7.22
C VAL A 36 -2.81 2.24 -8.61
N TYR A 37 -3.96 2.82 -8.97
CA TYR A 37 -4.16 3.46 -10.27
C TYR A 37 -3.14 4.58 -10.54
N TRP A 38 -2.94 5.48 -9.58
CA TRP A 38 -2.01 6.59 -9.75
C TRP A 38 -0.56 6.11 -9.79
N SER A 39 -0.19 5.10 -9.01
CA SER A 39 1.15 4.48 -9.05
C SER A 39 1.41 3.81 -10.40
N ALA A 40 0.46 3.05 -10.95
CA ALA A 40 0.54 2.44 -12.26
C ALA A 40 0.78 3.49 -13.36
N ARG A 41 0.02 4.60 -13.33
CA ARG A 41 0.20 5.73 -14.27
C ARG A 41 1.55 6.42 -14.13
N ARG A 42 2.06 6.56 -12.89
CA ARG A 42 3.40 7.14 -12.66
C ARG A 42 4.50 6.20 -13.13
N TYR A 43 4.34 4.91 -12.92
CA TYR A 43 5.29 3.90 -13.38
C TYR A 43 5.34 3.82 -14.90
N GLN A 44 4.18 3.85 -15.55
CA GLN A 44 4.07 3.91 -17.02
C GLN A 44 4.82 5.14 -17.60
N LYS A 45 4.67 6.32 -16.97
CA LYS A 45 5.41 7.54 -17.38
C LYS A 45 6.93 7.41 -17.24
N ARG A 46 7.40 6.47 -16.41
CA ARG A 46 8.83 6.14 -16.25
C ARG A 46 9.30 5.02 -17.18
N GLY A 47 8.43 4.52 -18.08
CA GLY A 47 8.72 3.47 -19.04
C GLY A 47 8.47 2.05 -18.52
N GLY A 48 7.85 1.90 -17.34
CA GLY A 48 7.50 0.60 -16.78
C GLY A 48 6.12 0.11 -17.22
N ASP A 49 5.87 -1.19 -17.05
CA ASP A 49 4.58 -1.81 -17.29
C ASP A 49 3.59 -1.48 -16.15
N PRO A 50 2.46 -0.78 -16.42
CA PRO A 50 1.48 -0.43 -15.41
C PRO A 50 0.81 -1.65 -14.76
N ASP A 51 0.72 -2.79 -15.46
CA ASP A 51 0.05 -4.00 -14.98
C ASP A 51 0.75 -4.60 -13.76
N LEU A 52 2.05 -4.35 -13.62
CA LEU A 52 2.79 -4.73 -12.42
C LEU A 52 2.15 -4.21 -11.12
N PHE A 53 1.60 -2.98 -11.13
CA PHE A 53 0.94 -2.43 -9.93
C PHE A 53 -0.39 -3.11 -9.61
N TYR A 54 -1.10 -3.59 -10.62
CA TYR A 54 -2.33 -4.38 -10.41
C TYR A 54 -1.99 -5.76 -9.86
N ASP A 55 -0.94 -6.41 -10.37
CA ASP A 55 -0.44 -7.68 -9.82
C ASP A 55 0.06 -7.53 -8.39
N VAL A 56 0.85 -6.48 -8.14
CA VAL A 56 1.30 -6.17 -6.76
C VAL A 56 0.11 -5.97 -5.83
N ALA A 57 -0.91 -5.21 -6.24
CA ALA A 57 -2.09 -4.98 -5.42
C ALA A 57 -2.88 -6.26 -5.16
N LEU A 58 -3.02 -7.12 -6.18
CA LEU A 58 -3.72 -8.40 -6.09
C LEU A 58 -3.14 -9.31 -4.99
N TRP A 59 -1.83 -9.31 -4.81
CA TRP A 59 -1.15 -10.12 -3.80
C TRP A 59 -0.87 -9.37 -2.50
N ALA A 60 -0.46 -8.11 -2.56
CA ALA A 60 -0.08 -7.34 -1.38
C ALA A 60 -1.28 -6.98 -0.49
N VAL A 61 -2.47 -6.73 -1.06
CA VAL A 61 -3.65 -6.38 -0.27
C VAL A 61 -4.13 -7.57 0.56
N PRO A 62 -4.37 -8.77 -0.01
CA PRO A 62 -4.73 -9.94 0.79
C PRO A 62 -3.65 -10.34 1.79
N ALA A 63 -2.38 -10.35 1.37
CA ALA A 63 -1.25 -10.68 2.25
C ALA A 63 -1.12 -9.67 3.42
N GLY A 64 -1.39 -8.41 3.16
CA GLY A 64 -1.45 -7.38 4.19
C GLY A 64 -2.57 -7.62 5.20
N ILE A 65 -3.76 -7.99 4.75
CA ILE A 65 -4.90 -8.34 5.63
C ILE A 65 -4.56 -9.56 6.48
N VAL A 66 -4.03 -10.62 5.87
CA VAL A 66 -3.59 -11.83 6.59
C VAL A 66 -2.49 -11.50 7.59
N GLY A 67 -1.47 -10.76 7.17
CA GLY A 67 -0.37 -10.33 8.03
C GLY A 67 -0.86 -9.50 9.23
N ALA A 68 -1.79 -8.56 8.98
CA ALA A 68 -2.40 -7.76 10.04
C ALA A 68 -3.11 -8.62 11.09
N ARG A 69 -3.81 -9.66 10.63
CA ARG A 69 -4.53 -10.58 11.50
C ARG A 69 -3.58 -11.48 12.29
N VAL A 70 -2.59 -12.06 11.61
CA VAL A 70 -1.55 -12.89 12.26
C VAL A 70 -0.83 -12.10 13.35
N TYR A 71 -0.41 -10.87 13.05
CA TYR A 71 0.23 -10.00 14.04
C TYR A 71 -0.66 -9.77 15.25
N HIS A 72 -1.95 -9.45 15.04
CA HIS A 72 -2.89 -9.20 16.13
C HIS A 72 -3.10 -10.45 17.00
N VAL A 73 -3.25 -11.63 16.38
CA VAL A 73 -3.41 -12.90 17.10
C VAL A 73 -2.18 -13.20 17.97
N ILE A 74 -0.97 -12.94 17.46
CA ILE A 74 0.29 -13.14 18.19
C ILE A 74 0.43 -12.15 19.35
N THR A 75 0.05 -10.89 19.15
CA THR A 75 0.22 -9.83 20.16
C THR A 75 -0.90 -9.75 21.19
N SER A 76 -2.03 -10.40 20.94
CA SER A 76 -3.19 -10.46 21.82
C SER A 76 -3.74 -11.90 21.94
N PRO A 77 -2.93 -12.88 22.36
CA PRO A 77 -3.28 -14.29 22.33
C PRO A 77 -4.43 -14.64 23.27
N ASP A 78 -4.59 -13.92 24.38
CA ASP A 78 -5.58 -14.24 25.41
C ASP A 78 -7.02 -14.20 24.90
N ALA A 79 -7.32 -13.32 23.93
CA ALA A 79 -8.64 -13.25 23.31
C ALA A 79 -9.02 -14.52 22.53
N TYR A 80 -8.02 -15.30 22.10
CA TYR A 80 -8.19 -16.49 21.25
C TYR A 80 -7.90 -17.79 21.97
N PHE A 81 -6.83 -17.85 22.77
CA PHE A 81 -6.27 -19.05 23.37
C PHE A 81 -6.23 -19.02 24.90
N GLY A 82 -6.61 -17.90 25.53
CA GLY A 82 -6.71 -17.77 26.99
C GLY A 82 -7.96 -18.45 27.55
N GLN A 83 -8.16 -18.35 28.88
CA GLN A 83 -9.35 -18.88 29.54
C GLN A 83 -10.61 -18.20 28.98
N GLY A 84 -11.52 -18.99 28.38
CA GLY A 84 -12.72 -18.48 27.70
C GLY A 84 -12.47 -17.92 26.30
N GLY A 85 -11.25 -18.03 25.77
CA GLY A 85 -10.90 -17.63 24.42
C GLY A 85 -11.65 -18.44 23.36
N LYS A 86 -11.78 -17.84 22.16
CA LYS A 86 -12.49 -18.45 21.03
C LYS A 86 -11.53 -18.56 19.84
N PRO A 87 -10.81 -19.70 19.63
CA PRO A 87 -9.78 -19.85 18.59
C PRO A 87 -10.29 -19.56 17.19
N LEU A 88 -11.54 -19.92 16.85
CA LEU A 88 -12.14 -19.65 15.55
C LEU A 88 -12.30 -18.16 15.25
N MET A 89 -12.36 -17.32 16.27
CA MET A 89 -12.40 -15.86 16.12
C MET A 89 -11.09 -15.31 15.53
N ALA A 90 -9.99 -16.08 15.53
CA ALA A 90 -8.76 -15.70 14.86
C ALA A 90 -8.95 -15.52 13.34
N PHE A 91 -9.95 -16.17 12.72
CA PHE A 91 -10.28 -16.00 11.30
C PHE A 91 -11.30 -14.90 11.02
N ALA A 92 -11.96 -14.36 12.04
CA ALA A 92 -13.02 -13.36 11.90
C ALA A 92 -12.45 -11.94 11.71
N ILE A 93 -11.89 -11.66 10.53
CA ILE A 93 -11.28 -10.35 10.18
C ILE A 93 -12.28 -9.19 10.22
N TRP A 94 -13.57 -9.47 10.02
CA TRP A 94 -14.67 -8.48 10.04
C TRP A 94 -14.97 -7.94 11.44
N ASN A 95 -14.49 -8.59 12.50
CA ASN A 95 -14.63 -8.14 13.88
C ASN A 95 -13.55 -7.13 14.30
N GLY A 96 -12.68 -6.72 13.39
CA GLY A 96 -11.53 -5.88 13.72
C GLY A 96 -10.34 -6.69 14.24
N GLY A 97 -9.43 -6.06 15.00
CA GLY A 97 -8.21 -6.71 15.44
C GLY A 97 -7.22 -6.95 14.31
N LEU A 98 -6.84 -5.88 13.65
CA LEU A 98 -5.87 -5.87 12.54
C LEU A 98 -4.67 -5.00 12.93
N GLY A 99 -3.51 -5.62 13.10
CA GLY A 99 -2.29 -4.92 13.50
C GLY A 99 -1.54 -4.33 12.30
N ILE A 100 -1.30 -3.02 12.34
CA ILE A 100 -0.66 -2.29 11.22
C ILE A 100 0.73 -2.85 10.86
N TRP A 101 1.51 -3.27 11.82
CA TRP A 101 2.85 -3.82 11.58
C TRP A 101 2.81 -5.11 10.76
N GLY A 102 1.84 -5.97 11.06
CA GLY A 102 1.61 -7.18 10.27
C GLY A 102 1.11 -6.88 8.87
N ALA A 103 0.24 -5.86 8.72
CA ALA A 103 -0.21 -5.40 7.40
C ALA A 103 0.96 -4.92 6.53
N VAL A 104 1.83 -4.08 7.10
CA VAL A 104 3.00 -3.56 6.38
C VAL A 104 3.97 -4.68 6.03
N ALA A 105 4.28 -5.58 6.99
CA ALA A 105 5.21 -6.68 6.74
C ALA A 105 4.69 -7.65 5.67
N GLY A 106 3.43 -8.10 5.80
CA GLY A 106 2.81 -9.04 4.84
C GLY A 106 2.66 -8.42 3.45
N GLY A 107 2.16 -7.20 3.38
CA GLY A 107 1.99 -6.48 2.11
C GLY A 107 3.32 -6.18 1.42
N ALA A 108 4.32 -5.71 2.16
CA ALA A 108 5.65 -5.44 1.62
C ALA A 108 6.36 -6.71 1.13
N LEU A 109 6.24 -7.81 1.89
CA LEU A 109 6.81 -9.10 1.48
C LEU A 109 6.18 -9.60 0.17
N ALA A 110 4.84 -9.59 0.08
CA ALA A 110 4.14 -10.00 -1.13
C ALA A 110 4.49 -9.10 -2.33
N ALA A 111 4.52 -7.78 -2.13
CA ALA A 111 4.94 -6.84 -3.16
C ALA A 111 6.38 -7.11 -3.65
N TRP A 112 7.30 -7.35 -2.71
CA TRP A 112 8.68 -7.69 -3.04
C TRP A 112 8.79 -9.00 -3.83
N LEU A 113 8.03 -10.03 -3.45
CA LEU A 113 8.02 -11.32 -4.16
C LEU A 113 7.50 -11.17 -5.59
N VAL A 114 6.41 -10.43 -5.79
CA VAL A 114 5.85 -10.15 -7.14
C VAL A 114 6.87 -9.40 -7.99
N VAL A 115 7.45 -8.31 -7.46
CA VAL A 115 8.45 -7.51 -8.18
C VAL A 115 9.68 -8.34 -8.54
N ARG A 116 10.14 -9.18 -7.60
CA ARG A 116 11.28 -10.08 -7.83
C ARG A 116 10.97 -11.15 -8.87
N HIS A 117 9.77 -11.74 -8.82
CA HIS A 117 9.32 -12.74 -9.79
C HIS A 117 9.23 -12.14 -11.21
N ARG A 118 8.76 -10.90 -11.32
CA ARG A 118 8.71 -10.16 -12.58
C ARG A 118 10.08 -9.63 -13.03
N GLY A 119 11.18 -9.93 -12.33
CA GLY A 119 12.53 -9.48 -12.66
C GLY A 119 12.75 -7.96 -12.63
N GLN A 120 11.84 -7.22 -11.98
CA GLN A 120 11.85 -5.77 -11.98
C GLN A 120 12.67 -5.17 -10.83
N ARG A 121 13.15 -3.94 -11.01
CA ARG A 121 13.91 -3.19 -9.99
C ARG A 121 12.96 -2.48 -9.02
N LEU A 122 13.19 -2.67 -7.71
CA LEU A 122 12.35 -2.06 -6.66
C LEU A 122 12.36 -0.52 -6.65
N GLY A 123 13.49 0.10 -6.99
CA GLY A 123 13.64 1.55 -6.89
C GLY A 123 12.63 2.35 -7.69
N PRO A 124 12.50 2.16 -9.03
CA PRO A 124 11.53 2.87 -9.84
C PRO A 124 10.07 2.61 -9.43
N ILE A 125 9.77 1.40 -8.92
CA ILE A 125 8.44 1.02 -8.42
C ILE A 125 8.15 1.78 -7.14
N ALA A 126 9.06 1.77 -6.16
CA ALA A 126 8.93 2.50 -4.91
C ALA A 126 8.79 4.02 -5.15
N ASP A 127 9.58 4.60 -6.06
CA ASP A 127 9.47 6.02 -6.42
C ASP A 127 8.13 6.35 -7.10
N SER A 128 7.56 5.41 -7.85
CA SER A 128 6.24 5.60 -8.45
C SER A 128 5.12 5.54 -7.42
N LEU A 129 5.29 4.74 -6.36
CA LEU A 129 4.36 4.59 -5.23
C LEU A 129 4.42 5.77 -4.24
N ALA A 130 5.56 6.42 -4.08
CA ALA A 130 5.82 7.40 -3.01
C ALA A 130 4.74 8.49 -2.86
N VAL A 131 4.39 9.16 -3.96
CA VAL A 131 3.38 10.24 -3.96
C VAL A 131 1.96 9.70 -3.77
N PRO A 132 1.51 8.66 -4.53
CA PRO A 132 0.18 8.08 -4.35
C PRO A 132 -0.05 7.50 -2.96
N LEU A 133 0.95 6.90 -2.34
CA LEU A 133 0.86 6.34 -1.00
C LEU A 133 0.64 7.42 0.05
N LEU A 134 1.35 8.54 -0.06
CA LEU A 134 1.16 9.68 0.85
C LEU A 134 -0.22 10.32 0.69
N ALA A 135 -0.74 10.40 -0.55
CA ALA A 135 -2.10 10.85 -0.82
C ALA A 135 -3.16 9.89 -0.25
N ALA A 136 -2.93 8.57 -0.39
CA ALA A 136 -3.79 7.55 0.22
C ALA A 136 -3.81 7.64 1.74
N GLN A 137 -2.66 7.93 2.36
CA GLN A 137 -2.57 8.18 3.81
C GLN A 137 -3.33 9.44 4.22
N ALA A 138 -3.27 10.52 3.43
CA ALA A 138 -4.09 11.72 3.69
C ALA A 138 -5.58 11.40 3.66
N LEU A 139 -6.04 10.63 2.67
CA LEU A 139 -7.43 10.20 2.55
C LEU A 139 -7.84 9.29 3.71
N GLY A 140 -6.98 8.34 4.10
CA GLY A 140 -7.26 7.41 5.20
C GLY A 140 -7.52 8.08 6.54
N ARG A 141 -6.98 9.31 6.77
CA ARG A 141 -7.22 10.07 8.02
C ARG A 141 -8.68 10.48 8.21
N TRP A 142 -9.44 10.61 7.15
CA TRP A 142 -10.89 10.85 7.25
C TRP A 142 -11.63 9.66 7.88
N GLY A 143 -11.09 8.44 7.78
CA GLY A 143 -11.62 7.29 8.51
C GLY A 143 -11.58 7.49 10.02
N ASN A 144 -10.50 8.07 10.55
CA ASN A 144 -10.39 8.38 11.98
C ASN A 144 -11.41 9.44 12.43
N TRP A 145 -11.76 10.39 11.55
CA TRP A 145 -12.82 11.36 11.83
C TRP A 145 -14.19 10.70 11.94
N PHE A 146 -14.51 9.75 11.07
CA PHE A 146 -15.75 8.97 11.16
C PHE A 146 -15.81 8.07 12.40
N ASN A 147 -14.67 7.50 12.80
CA ASN A 147 -14.58 6.69 14.00
C ASN A 147 -14.45 7.51 15.29
N GLN A 148 -14.29 8.81 15.20
CA GLN A 148 -14.06 9.71 16.36
C GLN A 148 -12.91 9.24 17.25
N GLU A 149 -11.79 8.86 16.63
CA GLU A 149 -10.63 8.28 17.31
C GLU A 149 -9.33 9.06 17.00
N LEU A 150 -8.28 8.82 17.79
CA LEU A 150 -6.92 9.33 17.59
C LEU A 150 -6.81 10.87 17.58
N PHE A 151 -7.74 11.58 18.18
CA PHE A 151 -7.68 13.03 18.34
C PHE A 151 -6.63 13.47 19.37
N GLY A 152 -6.28 14.76 19.37
CA GLY A 152 -5.23 15.29 20.23
C GLY A 152 -5.74 15.83 21.57
N ALA A 153 -4.89 16.52 22.30
CA ALA A 153 -5.19 17.15 23.59
C ALA A 153 -6.35 18.15 23.49
N PRO A 154 -7.00 18.49 24.63
CA PRO A 154 -8.01 19.55 24.66
C PRO A 154 -7.49 20.87 24.11
N THR A 155 -8.37 21.61 23.42
CA THR A 155 -8.01 22.89 22.79
C THR A 155 -9.15 23.90 22.89
N THR A 156 -8.79 25.19 22.89
CA THR A 156 -9.72 26.30 22.79
C THR A 156 -9.74 26.92 21.38
N LEU A 157 -9.02 26.31 20.42
CA LEU A 157 -8.94 26.82 19.06
C LEU A 157 -10.31 26.80 18.35
N PRO A 158 -10.61 27.75 17.49
CA PRO A 158 -11.93 27.86 16.83
C PRO A 158 -12.26 26.66 15.92
N TRP A 159 -11.26 25.90 15.49
CA TRP A 159 -11.41 24.67 14.71
C TRP A 159 -11.25 23.38 15.53
N GLY A 160 -11.40 23.48 16.86
CA GLY A 160 -11.37 22.30 17.73
C GLY A 160 -12.44 21.27 17.34
N LEU A 161 -12.09 19.99 17.39
CA LEU A 161 -12.98 18.87 17.07
C LEU A 161 -13.89 18.56 18.26
N ARG A 162 -15.19 18.46 17.98
CA ARG A 162 -16.18 18.01 18.97
C ARG A 162 -16.34 16.50 18.86
N ILE A 163 -16.16 15.80 19.98
CA ILE A 163 -16.34 14.36 20.11
C ILE A 163 -17.66 14.08 20.80
N ASP A 164 -18.40 13.08 20.33
CA ASP A 164 -19.65 12.63 20.94
C ASP A 164 -19.40 11.99 22.30
N ASN A 165 -20.37 12.07 23.20
CA ASN A 165 -20.23 11.53 24.55
C ASN A 165 -19.92 10.04 24.59
N ALA A 166 -20.35 9.28 23.60
CA ALA A 166 -20.06 7.85 23.47
C ALA A 166 -18.58 7.53 23.19
N HIS A 167 -17.84 8.49 22.60
CA HIS A 167 -16.43 8.36 22.22
C HIS A 167 -15.51 9.24 23.08
N LEU A 168 -16.11 9.98 24.03
CA LEU A 168 -15.38 10.88 24.91
C LEU A 168 -14.56 10.07 25.92
N PRO A 169 -13.24 10.27 26.04
CA PRO A 169 -12.44 9.58 27.03
C PRO A 169 -12.86 9.95 28.45
N SER A 170 -12.66 9.03 29.42
CA SER A 170 -12.93 9.28 30.81
C SER A 170 -12.14 10.47 31.35
N GLY A 171 -12.78 11.29 32.19
CA GLY A 171 -12.15 12.48 32.79
C GLY A 171 -12.35 13.78 32.03
N TYR A 172 -12.96 13.76 30.84
CA TYR A 172 -13.29 14.99 30.10
C TYR A 172 -14.77 15.32 30.15
N ALA A 173 -15.10 16.63 30.30
CA ALA A 173 -16.48 17.11 30.30
C ALA A 173 -17.10 17.10 28.91
N SER A 174 -18.42 16.84 28.85
CA SER A 174 -19.18 16.95 27.58
C SER A 174 -19.00 18.34 26.98
N GLY A 175 -18.74 18.37 25.65
CA GLY A 175 -18.49 19.63 24.92
C GLY A 175 -17.04 20.09 24.92
N THR A 176 -16.12 19.38 25.56
CA THR A 176 -14.67 19.62 25.40
C THR A 176 -14.28 19.48 23.94
N LEU A 177 -13.49 20.45 23.44
CA LEU A 177 -12.95 20.42 22.09
C LEU A 177 -11.52 19.87 22.11
N PHE A 178 -11.17 19.12 21.09
CA PHE A 178 -9.88 18.45 20.96
C PHE A 178 -9.16 18.89 19.68
N HIS A 179 -7.83 18.75 19.63
CA HIS A 179 -7.08 18.97 18.42
C HIS A 179 -7.48 17.96 17.34
N PRO A 180 -7.91 18.40 16.14
CA PRO A 180 -8.30 17.52 15.03
C PRO A 180 -7.07 16.94 14.33
N THR A 181 -6.39 15.98 14.98
CA THR A 181 -5.16 15.37 14.45
C THR A 181 -5.35 14.73 13.09
N PHE A 182 -6.55 14.18 12.79
CA PHE A 182 -6.90 13.65 11.48
C PHE A 182 -6.73 14.71 10.38
N LEU A 183 -7.17 15.95 10.65
CA LEU A 183 -7.06 17.07 9.72
C LEU A 183 -5.61 17.54 9.59
N TYR A 184 -4.88 17.62 10.70
CA TYR A 184 -3.47 18.00 10.69
C TYR A 184 -2.64 17.00 9.89
N GLU A 185 -2.85 15.68 10.10
CA GLU A 185 -2.17 14.65 9.32
C GLU A 185 -2.59 14.66 7.84
N CYS A 186 -3.86 14.92 7.54
CA CYS A 186 -4.34 15.06 6.16
C CYS A 186 -3.62 16.23 5.46
N LEU A 187 -3.62 17.41 6.07
CA LEU A 187 -2.97 18.61 5.52
C LEU A 187 -1.46 18.44 5.39
N TRP A 188 -0.81 17.85 6.39
CA TRP A 188 0.62 17.51 6.32
C TRP A 188 0.93 16.60 5.15
N ASN A 189 0.18 15.51 5.00
CA ASN A 189 0.39 14.55 3.93
C ASN A 189 0.12 15.17 2.55
N LEU A 190 -0.92 16.02 2.40
CA LEU A 190 -1.17 16.75 1.15
C LEU A 190 -0.06 17.76 0.83
N THR A 191 0.47 18.45 1.85
CA THR A 191 1.66 19.29 1.68
C THR A 191 2.85 18.46 1.24
N GLY A 192 3.06 17.30 1.87
CA GLY A 192 4.08 16.35 1.47
C GLY A 192 3.92 15.85 0.03
N VAL A 193 2.69 15.58 -0.41
CA VAL A 193 2.38 15.24 -1.82
C VAL A 193 2.86 16.36 -2.75
N ALA A 194 2.54 17.62 -2.43
CA ALA A 194 2.98 18.75 -3.24
C ALA A 194 4.52 18.87 -3.27
N VAL A 195 5.18 18.73 -2.11
CA VAL A 195 6.65 18.75 -2.02
C VAL A 195 7.27 17.63 -2.85
N LEU A 196 6.78 16.39 -2.73
CA LEU A 196 7.31 15.25 -3.51
C LEU A 196 7.10 15.42 -5.00
N LEU A 197 5.96 15.99 -5.43
CA LEU A 197 5.71 16.32 -6.84
C LEU A 197 6.67 17.41 -7.36
N LEU A 198 6.99 18.42 -6.55
CA LEU A 198 7.96 19.43 -6.90
C LEU A 198 9.38 18.83 -7.01
N ILE A 199 9.77 18.00 -6.06
CA ILE A 199 11.04 17.27 -6.11
C ILE A 199 11.14 16.43 -7.38
N ASP A 200 10.09 15.65 -7.69
CA ASP A 200 10.06 14.77 -8.87
C ASP A 200 10.11 15.53 -10.20
N ARG A 201 9.58 16.77 -10.23
CA ARG A 201 9.58 17.62 -11.44
C ARG A 201 10.85 18.43 -11.61
N GLN A 202 11.41 18.96 -10.52
CA GLN A 202 12.49 19.97 -10.58
C GLN A 202 13.87 19.34 -10.36
N ILE A 203 13.94 18.22 -9.64
CA ILE A 203 15.20 17.58 -9.27
C ILE A 203 15.32 16.24 -10.03
N LYS A 204 16.48 16.00 -10.63
CA LYS A 204 16.80 14.69 -11.24
C LYS A 204 17.08 13.67 -10.14
N VAL A 205 16.01 13.19 -9.49
CA VAL A 205 16.12 12.17 -8.43
C VAL A 205 16.59 10.83 -9.02
N LYS A 206 17.44 10.15 -8.28
CA LYS A 206 17.90 8.80 -8.63
C LYS A 206 16.96 7.75 -8.05
N SER A 207 17.03 6.54 -8.58
CA SER A 207 16.17 5.43 -8.18
C SER A 207 16.19 5.16 -6.67
N GLY A 208 15.02 5.22 -6.04
CA GLY A 208 14.80 5.07 -4.60
C GLY A 208 14.84 6.38 -3.79
N GLN A 209 15.31 7.50 -4.36
CA GLN A 209 15.38 8.76 -3.62
C GLN A 209 14.02 9.40 -3.34
N LEU A 210 13.08 9.30 -4.28
CA LEU A 210 11.74 9.88 -4.07
C LEU A 210 10.98 9.12 -2.98
N PHE A 211 11.12 7.79 -2.93
CA PHE A 211 10.54 6.98 -1.86
C PHE A 211 11.21 7.24 -0.50
N ALA A 212 12.53 7.42 -0.49
CA ALA A 212 13.25 7.83 0.72
C ALA A 212 12.77 9.22 1.21
N SER A 213 12.53 10.16 0.30
CA SER A 213 11.96 11.48 0.63
C SER A 213 10.55 11.36 1.22
N TYR A 214 9.71 10.46 0.65
CA TYR A 214 8.39 10.14 1.22
C TYR A 214 8.52 9.67 2.67
N ILE A 215 9.42 8.73 2.96
CA ILE A 215 9.65 8.21 4.32
C ILE A 215 10.01 9.36 5.26
N MET A 216 10.93 10.24 4.87
CA MET A 216 11.35 11.38 5.69
C MET A 216 10.22 12.36 5.95
N VAL A 217 9.47 12.75 4.92
CA VAL A 217 8.33 13.68 5.05
C VAL A 217 7.23 13.11 5.96
N TYR A 218 6.88 11.85 5.74
CA TYR A 218 5.83 11.20 6.54
C TYR A 218 6.23 11.07 8.01
N THR A 219 7.43 10.57 8.28
CA THR A 219 7.89 10.35 9.66
C THR A 219 8.10 11.65 10.42
N LEU A 220 8.55 12.71 9.75
CA LEU A 220 8.66 14.04 10.34
C LEU A 220 7.29 14.56 10.82
N GLY A 221 6.25 14.42 9.99
CA GLY A 221 4.88 14.74 10.38
C GLY A 221 4.41 13.90 11.56
N ARG A 222 4.74 12.60 11.52
CA ARG A 222 4.34 11.66 12.56
C ARG A 222 4.90 12.01 13.94
N VAL A 223 6.13 12.52 14.02
CA VAL A 223 6.75 12.92 15.31
C VAL A 223 5.90 13.96 16.04
N TRP A 224 5.62 15.10 15.41
CA TRP A 224 4.92 16.19 16.11
C TRP A 224 3.43 15.92 16.32
N ILE A 225 2.79 15.21 15.39
CA ILE A 225 1.37 14.85 15.54
C ILE A 225 1.18 13.82 16.65
N GLU A 226 2.09 12.85 16.78
CA GLU A 226 2.06 11.85 17.85
C GLU A 226 2.17 12.49 19.24
N MET A 227 2.95 13.58 19.36
CA MET A 227 3.07 14.33 20.62
C MET A 227 1.79 15.09 21.01
N LEU A 228 0.89 15.37 20.06
CA LEU A 228 -0.41 15.99 20.35
C LEU A 228 -1.47 14.98 20.81
N ARG A 229 -1.30 13.69 20.52
CA ARG A 229 -2.29 12.65 20.75
C ARG A 229 -2.40 12.27 22.23
N ILE A 230 -3.60 11.93 22.66
CA ILE A 230 -3.92 11.56 24.05
C ILE A 230 -4.37 10.10 24.23
N ASP A 231 -4.50 9.34 23.13
CA ASP A 231 -4.81 7.90 23.19
C ASP A 231 -3.70 7.12 23.90
N ASP A 232 -4.09 5.97 24.48
CA ASP A 232 -3.16 5.11 25.21
C ASP A 232 -2.01 4.64 24.32
N ALA A 233 -0.79 4.79 24.79
CA ALA A 233 0.42 4.37 24.09
C ALA A 233 1.50 3.94 25.08
N HIS A 234 2.32 3.00 24.64
CA HIS A 234 3.52 2.63 25.38
C HIS A 234 4.56 3.77 25.31
N HIS A 235 5.14 4.07 26.45
CA HIS A 235 6.20 5.09 26.59
C HIS A 235 7.55 4.42 26.86
N PHE A 236 8.59 4.95 26.23
CA PHE A 236 9.96 4.59 26.46
C PHE A 236 10.82 5.86 26.56
N LEU A 237 11.59 6.00 27.66
CA LEU A 237 12.37 7.21 27.94
C LEU A 237 11.56 8.52 27.86
N GLY A 238 10.33 8.52 28.39
CA GLY A 238 9.47 9.70 28.42
C GLY A 238 8.76 10.06 27.11
N LEU A 239 9.04 9.35 26.01
CA LEU A 239 8.39 9.54 24.71
C LEU A 239 7.56 8.32 24.34
N ARG A 240 6.47 8.55 23.57
CA ARG A 240 5.66 7.48 22.97
C ARG A 240 6.53 6.63 22.02
N ILE A 241 6.35 5.32 22.02
CA ILE A 241 7.17 4.41 21.18
C ILE A 241 7.09 4.74 19.70
N ASN A 242 5.96 5.30 19.24
CA ASN A 242 5.78 5.73 17.85
C ASN A 242 6.69 6.91 17.47
N VAL A 243 7.08 7.75 18.41
CA VAL A 243 8.05 8.84 18.17
C VAL A 243 9.44 8.23 17.91
N TRP A 244 9.86 7.27 18.75
CA TRP A 244 11.12 6.56 18.55
C TRP A 244 11.17 5.82 17.23
N THR A 245 10.09 5.11 16.89
CA THR A 245 9.94 4.44 15.59
C THR A 245 10.08 5.43 14.44
N SER A 246 9.45 6.60 14.55
CA SER A 246 9.53 7.63 13.52
C SER A 246 10.94 8.18 13.36
N ILE A 247 11.68 8.37 14.44
CA ILE A 247 13.09 8.81 14.39
C ILE A 247 13.98 7.77 13.71
N VAL A 248 13.82 6.48 14.07
CA VAL A 248 14.58 5.39 13.45
C VAL A 248 14.26 5.28 11.96
N VAL A 249 12.97 5.29 11.58
CA VAL A 249 12.55 5.17 10.18
C VAL A 249 12.95 6.40 9.37
N PHE A 250 12.92 7.61 9.97
CA PHE A 250 13.48 8.82 9.35
C PHE A 250 14.97 8.65 9.03
N SER A 251 15.74 8.17 10.00
CA SER A 251 17.18 7.96 9.85
C SER A 251 17.51 6.94 8.77
N LEU A 252 16.72 5.84 8.69
CA LEU A 252 16.83 4.86 7.61
C LEU A 252 16.44 5.46 6.25
N GLY A 253 15.43 6.30 6.20
CA GLY A 253 15.05 7.06 5.00
C GLY A 253 16.16 7.97 4.53
N LEU A 254 16.76 8.75 5.44
CA LEU A 254 17.89 9.63 5.14
C LEU A 254 19.12 8.83 4.65
N MET A 255 19.43 7.72 5.30
CA MET A 255 20.51 6.84 4.87
C MET A 255 20.25 6.29 3.46
N THR A 256 19.02 5.82 3.19
CA THR A 256 18.61 5.33 1.87
C THR A 256 18.73 6.44 0.82
N PHE A 257 18.30 7.66 1.14
CA PHE A 257 18.42 8.83 0.25
C PHE A 257 19.86 9.11 -0.14
N ILE A 258 20.77 9.10 0.83
CA ILE A 258 22.22 9.33 0.62
C ILE A 258 22.83 8.21 -0.22
N ILE A 259 22.53 6.94 0.11
CA ILE A 259 23.07 5.78 -0.61
C ILE A 259 22.54 5.76 -2.05
N ALA A 260 21.25 5.95 -2.26
CA ALA A 260 20.64 6.03 -3.57
C ALA A 260 21.23 7.18 -4.41
N GLY A 261 21.50 8.33 -3.77
CA GLY A 261 22.15 9.47 -4.41
C GLY A 261 23.58 9.21 -4.89
N ARG A 262 24.29 8.25 -4.30
CA ARG A 262 25.64 7.84 -4.73
C ARG A 262 25.62 6.82 -5.88
N ARG A 263 24.48 6.18 -6.16
CA ARG A 263 24.32 5.19 -7.24
C ARG A 263 24.00 5.91 -8.56
N SER A 264 24.49 5.40 -9.69
CA SER A 264 24.20 5.97 -11.02
C SER A 264 22.85 5.55 -11.59
N ALA A 265 22.09 4.70 -10.90
CA ALA A 265 20.85 4.14 -11.44
C ALA A 265 19.74 5.19 -11.64
N SER A 266 19.15 5.22 -12.82
CA SER A 266 18.00 6.08 -13.15
C SER A 266 16.70 5.60 -12.48
N THR A 267 15.74 6.51 -12.29
CA THR A 267 14.35 6.18 -11.93
C THR A 267 13.56 5.68 -13.14
N ARG A 268 14.07 5.84 -14.36
CA ARG A 268 13.44 5.30 -15.57
C ARG A 268 13.74 3.81 -15.69
N VAL A 269 12.74 3.08 -16.13
CA VAL A 269 12.88 1.67 -16.47
C VAL A 269 13.60 1.57 -17.80
N ASP A 270 14.63 0.73 -17.90
CA ASP A 270 15.30 0.46 -19.14
C ASP A 270 14.40 -0.41 -20.03
N PRO A 271 14.14 -0.02 -21.29
CA PRO A 271 13.38 -0.84 -22.23
C PRO A 271 13.94 -2.26 -22.40
N ALA A 272 15.25 -2.45 -22.24
CA ALA A 272 15.88 -3.77 -22.27
C ALA A 272 15.43 -4.67 -21.09
N GLU A 273 15.05 -4.11 -19.94
CA GLU A 273 14.53 -4.89 -18.80
C GLU A 273 13.12 -5.46 -19.10
N LEU A 274 12.34 -4.83 -19.99
CA LEU A 274 11.00 -5.29 -20.39
C LEU A 274 11.08 -6.44 -21.38
N THR A 275 12.08 -6.46 -22.27
CA THR A 275 12.26 -7.51 -23.28
C THR A 275 12.76 -8.83 -22.69
N VAL A 276 13.57 -8.79 -21.62
CA VAL A 276 14.05 -10.00 -20.94
C VAL A 276 12.91 -10.75 -20.25
N THR A 277 11.89 -10.04 -19.74
CA THR A 277 10.71 -10.66 -19.12
C THR A 277 9.77 -11.29 -20.15
N SER A 278 9.62 -10.71 -21.34
CA SER A 278 8.83 -11.28 -22.42
C SER A 278 9.41 -12.61 -22.91
N HIS A 279 10.72 -12.67 -23.16
CA HIS A 279 11.38 -13.93 -23.57
C HIS A 279 11.37 -15.04 -22.51
N LYS A 280 11.32 -14.68 -21.20
CA LYS A 280 11.17 -15.68 -20.14
C LYS A 280 9.75 -16.21 -20.02
N ALA A 281 8.74 -15.42 -20.32
CA ALA A 281 7.34 -15.87 -20.35
C ALA A 281 7.10 -16.80 -21.54
N ASP A 282 7.56 -16.43 -22.73
CA ASP A 282 7.40 -17.26 -23.94
C ASP A 282 8.12 -18.61 -23.85
N ASN A 283 9.32 -18.67 -23.25
CA ASN A 283 10.07 -19.93 -23.07
C ASN A 283 9.47 -20.85 -21.97
N GLN A 284 8.66 -20.32 -21.06
CA GLN A 284 7.98 -21.17 -20.06
C GLN A 284 6.71 -21.82 -20.61
N ASP A 285 6.09 -21.20 -21.60
CA ASP A 285 4.90 -21.75 -22.28
C ASP A 285 5.30 -22.81 -23.33
N GLU A 286 6.49 -22.71 -23.95
CA GLU A 286 7.01 -23.76 -24.86
C GLU A 286 7.47 -25.04 -24.13
N ASP A 287 8.02 -24.92 -22.92
CA ASP A 287 8.46 -26.11 -22.13
C ASP A 287 7.29 -26.87 -21.49
N SER A 288 6.07 -26.31 -21.52
CA SER A 288 4.87 -26.93 -20.97
C SER A 288 3.97 -27.61 -22.03
N ALA A 289 4.37 -27.62 -23.30
CA ALA A 289 3.64 -28.34 -24.33
C ALA A 289 3.97 -29.85 -24.25
N PRO A 290 2.96 -30.76 -24.23
CA PRO A 290 3.23 -32.19 -24.16
C PRO A 290 3.93 -32.67 -25.41
N GLN A 291 5.13 -33.24 -25.23
CA GLN A 291 5.84 -33.95 -26.29
C GLN A 291 4.93 -35.06 -26.85
N LYS A 292 4.52 -34.93 -28.11
CA LYS A 292 3.93 -36.03 -28.85
C LYS A 292 5.03 -37.09 -29.07
N THR A 293 4.88 -38.21 -28.42
CA THR A 293 5.65 -39.43 -28.69
C THR A 293 5.25 -39.97 -30.04
N ASP A 294 6.09 -39.73 -31.06
CA ASP A 294 6.10 -40.52 -32.28
C ASP A 294 6.73 -41.87 -32.02
N GLY A 295 5.92 -42.88 -32.13
CA GLY A 295 6.33 -44.26 -32.16
C GLY A 295 5.32 -45.01 -33.00
N ASP A 296 5.59 -45.15 -34.27
CA ASP A 296 5.45 -46.45 -34.96
C ASP A 296 6.25 -46.48 -36.25
N GLN A 297 7.08 -47.53 -36.34
CA GLN A 297 7.82 -47.95 -37.55
C GLN A 297 6.93 -48.87 -38.36
N GLY A 298 7.01 -48.80 -39.67
CA GLY A 298 6.48 -49.88 -40.50
C GLY A 298 6.41 -49.56 -41.99
N ASP A 299 7.46 -50.03 -42.70
CA ASP A 299 7.45 -50.61 -44.04
C ASP A 299 7.39 -49.70 -45.28
N SER A 300 8.55 -49.73 -45.97
CA SER A 300 8.70 -49.51 -47.44
C SER A 300 8.39 -50.85 -48.20
N PRO A 301 8.44 -50.95 -49.53
CA PRO A 301 8.63 -49.98 -50.64
C PRO A 301 7.62 -50.18 -51.79
N ILE A 302 7.63 -49.38 -52.86
CA ILE A 302 7.65 -49.71 -54.28
C ILE A 302 7.45 -48.43 -55.15
N SER A 303 8.44 -48.06 -55.95
CA SER A 303 8.33 -47.29 -57.17
C SER A 303 8.00 -48.24 -58.34
N PRO A 304 7.77 -47.86 -59.65
CA PRO A 304 8.03 -46.58 -60.34
C PRO A 304 6.93 -46.17 -61.40
N GLU A 305 7.28 -45.16 -62.20
CA GLU A 305 6.91 -44.80 -63.60
C GLU A 305 6.13 -43.48 -63.74
N SER A 306 6.78 -42.52 -64.21
CA SER A 306 7.13 -41.94 -65.55
C SER A 306 5.94 -41.35 -66.32
N HIS A 307 6.16 -40.08 -66.63
CA HIS A 307 5.90 -39.31 -67.84
C HIS A 307 4.60 -38.53 -68.06
N PRO A 308 4.59 -37.59 -69.04
CA PRO A 308 4.65 -36.14 -68.75
C PRO A 308 3.54 -35.34 -69.50
N VAL A 309 3.67 -33.97 -69.45
CA VAL A 309 3.16 -32.99 -70.44
C VAL A 309 1.67 -32.65 -70.44
N GLU A 310 1.27 -31.44 -70.18
CA GLU A 310 1.09 -30.40 -71.18
C GLU A 310 0.62 -29.07 -70.56
N GLU A 311 1.16 -28.03 -71.11
CA GLU A 311 0.75 -26.66 -71.15
C GLU A 311 -0.76 -26.45 -71.41
N THR A 312 -1.34 -25.38 -70.93
CA THR A 312 -1.95 -24.33 -71.78
C THR A 312 -2.66 -23.30 -70.89
N GLU A 313 -2.13 -22.10 -70.91
CA GLU A 313 -2.69 -20.77 -71.15
C GLU A 313 -4.18 -20.45 -70.83
N ALA A 314 -4.27 -19.28 -70.23
CA ALA A 314 -5.15 -18.15 -70.54
C ALA A 314 -6.66 -18.20 -70.09
N ARG A 315 -6.99 -17.45 -69.12
CA ARG A 315 -7.67 -16.14 -69.23
C ARG A 315 -7.79 -15.47 -67.88
#